data_bd13b4cbfce844ab3355c7b91b82a8f7
#
_entry.id   bd13b4cbfce844ab3355c7b91b82a8f7
#
_cell.length_a   1.000
_cell.length_b   1.000
_cell.length_c   1.000
_cell.angle_alpha   90.00
_cell.angle_beta   90.00
_cell.angle_gamma   90.00
#
_symmetry.space_group_name_H-M   'P 1'
#
loop_
_entity.id
_entity.type
_entity.pdbx_description
1 polymer ?
#
loop_
_entity_poly.entity_id
_entity_poly.type
_entity_poly.pdbx_seq_one_letter_code
_entity_poly.pdbx_strand_id
1 'polypeptide(L)'
;LVYLDLAGGSYARPESGGLTLTGSLTDDETQHPMEPEALGGDVGLDEATEVLARTGRAIPRLGDARYRRGWAGAFDITPDWMPILDESPVRGFWIATGMSGHGFKLAPAVGEMMAALITGSRPPVNAAPFALGRFTAGRPGGTFVASYLG
;
A
#
# COMPACT_ATOMS: atom_id res chain seq x y z
N LEU A 1 9.44 -9.28 -14.27
CA LEU A 1 8.16 -9.96 -14.02
C LEU A 1 7.91 -9.99 -12.49
N VAL A 2 6.73 -9.59 -12.05
CA VAL A 2 6.27 -9.77 -10.66
C VAL A 2 5.26 -10.92 -10.68
N TYR A 3 5.42 -11.84 -9.76
CA TYR A 3 4.45 -12.91 -9.50
C TYR A 3 3.59 -12.51 -8.31
N LEU A 4 2.28 -12.61 -8.44
CA LEU A 4 1.30 -12.36 -7.39
C LEU A 4 0.45 -13.61 -7.19
N ASP A 5 0.45 -14.15 -5.97
CA ASP A 5 -0.42 -15.23 -5.54
C ASP A 5 -1.45 -14.68 -4.55
N LEU A 6 -2.57 -14.22 -5.08
CA LEU A 6 -3.64 -13.64 -4.27
C LEU A 6 -4.32 -14.68 -3.37
N ALA A 7 -4.39 -15.94 -3.83
CA ALA A 7 -4.99 -17.02 -3.05
C ALA A 7 -4.06 -17.51 -1.93
N GLY A 8 -2.76 -17.59 -2.21
CA GLY A 8 -1.74 -17.98 -1.23
C GLY A 8 -1.23 -16.83 -0.37
N GLY A 9 -1.64 -15.61 -0.65
CA GLY A 9 -1.29 -14.42 0.12
C GLY A 9 0.19 -14.05 0.04
N SER A 10 0.83 -14.18 -1.14
CA SER A 10 2.24 -13.84 -1.29
C SER A 10 2.56 -13.24 -2.66
N TYR A 11 3.65 -12.51 -2.73
CA TYR A 11 4.21 -12.06 -4.01
C TYR A 11 5.71 -12.34 -4.08
N ALA A 12 6.22 -12.44 -5.29
CA ALA A 12 7.65 -12.57 -5.54
C ALA A 12 8.08 -11.77 -6.78
N ARG A 13 9.27 -11.20 -6.72
CA ARG A 13 9.91 -10.58 -7.88
C ARG A 13 11.42 -10.82 -7.84
N PRO A 14 12.06 -11.01 -9.01
CA PRO A 14 13.51 -11.10 -9.08
C PRO A 14 14.14 -9.73 -8.80
N GLU A 15 15.26 -9.77 -8.11
CA GLU A 15 16.12 -8.63 -7.83
C GLU A 15 17.52 -8.87 -8.43
N SER A 16 18.33 -7.82 -8.45
CA SER A 16 19.72 -7.94 -8.90
C SER A 16 20.53 -8.89 -8.02
N GLY A 17 21.59 -9.48 -8.58
CA GLY A 17 22.49 -10.38 -7.86
C GLY A 17 21.88 -11.75 -7.54
N GLY A 18 20.88 -12.22 -8.29
CA GLY A 18 20.27 -13.53 -8.09
C GLY A 18 19.38 -13.63 -6.86
N LEU A 19 18.94 -12.48 -6.33
CA LEU A 19 18.03 -12.40 -5.20
C LEU A 19 16.57 -12.46 -5.68
N THR A 20 15.70 -12.89 -4.82
CA THR A 20 14.24 -12.76 -4.97
C THR A 20 13.69 -12.01 -3.77
N LEU A 21 12.97 -10.93 -4.04
CA LEU A 21 12.14 -10.28 -3.04
C LEU A 21 10.81 -11.03 -2.96
N THR A 22 10.40 -11.37 -1.76
CA THR A 22 9.07 -11.91 -1.49
C THR A 22 8.42 -11.14 -0.36
N GLY A 23 7.11 -11.07 -0.35
CA GLY A 23 6.35 -10.40 0.68
C GLY A 23 4.95 -10.98 0.81
N SER A 24 4.27 -10.55 1.85
CA SER A 24 2.90 -10.96 2.15
C SER A 24 1.88 -10.11 1.39
N LEU A 25 0.72 -10.71 1.12
CA LEU A 25 -0.49 -10.08 0.55
C LEU A 25 -1.73 -10.47 1.37
N THR A 26 -1.57 -10.82 2.65
CA THR A 26 -2.72 -11.20 3.48
C THR A 26 -3.40 -9.96 4.06
N ASP A 27 -4.73 -10.01 4.14
CA ASP A 27 -5.55 -8.95 4.75
C ASP A 27 -5.27 -8.81 6.26
N ASP A 28 -4.80 -9.87 6.90
CA ASP A 28 -4.52 -9.91 8.33
C ASP A 28 -3.42 -8.92 8.72
N GLU A 29 -2.40 -8.76 7.88
CA GLU A 29 -1.30 -7.82 8.12
C GLU A 29 -1.73 -6.34 8.02
N THR A 30 -2.80 -6.06 7.29
CA THR A 30 -3.33 -4.69 7.15
C THR A 30 -4.23 -4.28 8.31
N GLN A 31 -4.61 -5.22 9.17
CA GLN A 31 -5.53 -4.98 10.29
C GLN A 31 -4.82 -4.75 11.63
N HIS A 32 -3.50 -4.85 11.66
CA HIS A 32 -2.72 -4.60 12.88
C HIS A 32 -2.19 -3.16 12.88
N PRO A 33 -2.89 -2.21 13.54
CA PRO A 33 -2.37 -0.87 13.70
C PRO A 33 -1.07 -0.92 14.50
N MET A 34 -0.08 -0.16 14.06
CA MET A 34 1.18 -0.03 14.76
C MET A 34 1.44 1.43 15.12
N GLU A 35 2.15 1.63 16.22
CA GLU A 35 2.59 2.97 16.60
C GLU A 35 3.65 3.47 15.61
N PRO A 36 3.57 4.73 15.15
CA PRO A 36 4.51 5.28 14.20
C PRO A 36 5.98 5.19 14.63
N GLU A 37 6.24 5.26 15.93
CA GLU A 37 7.57 5.15 16.53
C GLU A 37 8.15 3.73 16.47
N ALA A 38 7.29 2.73 16.29
CA ALA A 38 7.70 1.34 16.10
C ALA A 38 8.03 1.01 14.63
N LEU A 39 7.95 2.02 13.74
CA LEU A 39 8.29 1.87 12.34
C LEU A 39 9.77 1.59 12.14
N GLY A 40 10.03 0.52 11.42
CA GLY A 40 11.38 0.15 11.00
C GLY A 40 12.03 -0.84 11.95
N GLY A 41 12.38 -1.94 11.39
CA GLY A 41 13.13 -3.01 12.02
C GLY A 41 13.47 -4.04 10.97
N ASP A 42 14.57 -4.75 11.23
CA ASP A 42 14.84 -5.96 10.48
C ASP A 42 13.80 -7.01 10.86
N VAL A 43 13.17 -7.60 9.86
CA VAL A 43 12.28 -8.74 10.02
C VAL A 43 13.13 -9.95 10.36
N GLY A 44 12.83 -10.60 11.47
CA GLY A 44 13.51 -11.80 11.91
C GLY A 44 13.22 -13.01 11.01
N LEU A 45 14.03 -14.05 11.16
CA LEU A 45 13.83 -15.29 10.38
C LEU A 45 12.47 -15.93 10.67
N ASP A 46 12.00 -15.87 11.91
CA ASP A 46 10.74 -16.47 12.32
C ASP A 46 9.55 -15.82 11.61
N GLU A 47 9.52 -14.49 11.55
CA GLU A 47 8.49 -13.73 10.80
C GLU A 47 8.61 -13.97 9.30
N ALA A 48 9.85 -14.00 8.77
CA ALA A 48 10.10 -14.29 7.36
C ALA A 48 9.69 -15.70 6.96
N THR A 49 9.77 -16.67 7.87
CA THR A 49 9.53 -18.10 7.58
C THR A 49 8.13 -18.34 7.03
N GLU A 50 7.13 -17.65 7.52
CA GLU A 50 5.76 -17.80 7.03
C GLU A 50 5.60 -17.33 5.59
N VAL A 51 6.12 -16.14 5.26
CA VAL A 51 6.12 -15.58 3.90
C VAL A 51 6.92 -16.48 2.95
N LEU A 52 8.08 -16.95 3.39
CA LEU A 52 8.93 -17.86 2.61
C LEU A 52 8.23 -19.18 2.35
N ALA A 53 7.52 -19.74 3.34
CA ALA A 53 6.76 -20.98 3.18
C ALA A 53 5.60 -20.83 2.19
N ARG A 54 4.85 -19.71 2.24
CA ARG A 54 3.79 -19.41 1.27
C ARG A 54 4.38 -19.29 -0.14
N THR A 55 5.43 -18.50 -0.30
CA THR A 55 6.09 -18.30 -1.61
C THR A 55 6.70 -19.60 -2.13
N GLY A 56 7.28 -20.43 -1.26
CA GLY A 56 7.85 -21.73 -1.63
C GLY A 56 6.79 -22.75 -2.09
N ARG A 57 5.57 -22.67 -1.58
CA ARG A 57 4.44 -23.48 -2.11
C ARG A 57 4.07 -23.07 -3.53
N ALA A 58 4.04 -21.78 -3.79
CA ALA A 58 3.70 -21.23 -5.12
C ALA A 58 4.85 -21.41 -6.12
N ILE A 59 6.08 -21.23 -5.67
CA ILE A 59 7.31 -21.34 -6.48
C ILE A 59 8.27 -22.31 -5.80
N PRO A 60 8.17 -23.63 -6.06
CA PRO A 60 8.93 -24.67 -5.31
C PRO A 60 10.44 -24.44 -5.28
N ARG A 61 11.01 -23.86 -6.32
CA ARG A 61 12.45 -23.52 -6.38
C ARG A 61 12.89 -22.52 -5.30
N LEU A 62 11.97 -21.75 -4.73
CA LEU A 62 12.26 -20.83 -3.63
C LEU A 62 12.20 -21.52 -2.26
N GLY A 63 11.68 -22.75 -2.17
CA GLY A 63 11.71 -23.53 -0.95
C GLY A 63 13.10 -23.85 -0.43
N ASP A 64 14.10 -23.93 -1.33
CA ASP A 64 15.51 -24.18 -0.99
C ASP A 64 16.32 -22.85 -0.89
N ALA A 65 15.67 -21.72 -1.04
CA ALA A 65 16.35 -20.43 -1.00
C ALA A 65 16.80 -20.09 0.44
N ARG A 66 17.93 -19.37 0.54
CA ARG A 66 18.42 -18.91 1.83
C ARG A 66 17.89 -17.51 2.12
N TYR A 67 17.33 -17.34 3.31
CA TYR A 67 16.97 -16.04 3.82
C TYR A 67 18.23 -15.16 3.94
N ARG A 68 18.14 -13.94 3.46
CA ARG A 68 19.22 -12.97 3.54
C ARG A 68 18.91 -11.84 4.52
N ARG A 69 17.79 -11.18 4.32
CA ARG A 69 17.27 -10.12 5.20
C ARG A 69 15.82 -9.83 4.85
N GLY A 70 15.10 -9.23 5.77
CA GLY A 70 13.78 -8.65 5.54
C GLY A 70 13.66 -7.30 6.21
N TRP A 71 12.64 -6.58 5.85
CA TRP A 71 12.24 -5.34 6.49
C TRP A 71 10.71 -5.25 6.49
N ALA A 72 10.18 -4.58 7.47
CA ALA A 72 8.78 -4.22 7.54
C ALA A 72 8.59 -2.73 7.23
N GLY A 73 7.43 -2.38 6.72
CA GLY A 73 7.00 -1.01 6.50
C GLY A 73 5.52 -0.89 6.88
N ALA A 74 5.08 0.32 7.17
CA ALA A 74 3.68 0.58 7.44
C ALA A 74 2.96 1.07 6.18
N PHE A 75 1.69 0.71 6.07
CA PHE A 75 0.75 1.30 5.13
C PHE A 75 -0.10 2.35 5.83
N ASP A 76 -0.22 3.52 5.23
CA ASP A 76 -1.12 4.60 5.64
C ASP A 76 -2.54 4.34 5.12
N ILE A 77 -3.25 3.38 5.75
CA ILE A 77 -4.53 2.88 5.24
C ILE A 77 -5.68 3.78 5.68
N THR A 78 -6.48 4.24 4.73
CA THR A 78 -7.76 4.90 4.99
C THR A 78 -8.89 3.88 5.12
N PRO A 79 -10.01 4.22 5.82
CA PRO A 79 -11.15 3.29 5.97
C PRO A 79 -11.76 2.79 4.66
N ASP A 80 -11.59 3.54 3.58
CA ASP A 80 -12.13 3.23 2.24
C ASP A 80 -11.05 2.88 1.22
N TRP A 81 -9.81 2.76 1.65
CA TRP A 81 -8.65 2.48 0.82
C TRP A 81 -8.37 3.50 -0.28
N MET A 82 -9.01 4.68 -0.22
CA MET A 82 -8.82 5.77 -1.18
C MET A 82 -7.95 6.88 -0.57
N PRO A 83 -7.04 7.48 -1.32
CA PRO A 83 -6.20 8.56 -0.80
C PRO A 83 -7.02 9.77 -0.35
N ILE A 84 -6.42 10.57 0.52
CA ILE A 84 -6.92 11.89 0.90
C ILE A 84 -6.07 12.93 0.17
N LEU A 85 -6.71 13.70 -0.70
CA LEU A 85 -6.09 14.78 -1.47
C LEU A 85 -6.96 16.03 -1.29
N ASP A 86 -6.63 16.87 -0.30
CA ASP A 86 -7.49 17.99 0.07
C ASP A 86 -6.73 19.09 0.82
N GLU A 87 -7.34 20.26 0.96
CA GLU A 87 -6.93 21.24 1.95
C GLU A 87 -7.44 20.82 3.32
N SER A 88 -6.58 20.90 4.34
CA SER A 88 -6.97 20.64 5.71
C SER A 88 -7.89 21.75 6.24
N PRO A 89 -8.51 21.59 7.43
CA PRO A 89 -9.22 22.67 8.10
C PRO A 89 -8.34 23.90 8.39
N VAL A 90 -7.02 23.77 8.34
CA VAL A 90 -6.06 24.87 8.43
C VAL A 90 -5.78 25.36 7.05
N ARG A 91 -6.25 26.58 6.74
CA ARG A 91 -6.10 27.21 5.43
C ARG A 91 -4.64 27.24 4.99
N GLY A 92 -4.38 26.81 3.76
CA GLY A 92 -3.05 26.74 3.16
C GLY A 92 -2.28 25.48 3.53
N PHE A 93 -2.82 24.61 4.39
CA PHE A 93 -2.21 23.34 4.72
C PHE A 93 -2.87 22.20 3.92
N TRP A 94 -2.16 21.76 2.90
CA TRP A 94 -2.63 20.73 1.97
C TRP A 94 -2.17 19.33 2.38
N ILE A 95 -3.02 18.34 2.18
CA ILE A 95 -2.81 16.96 2.58
C ILE A 95 -2.84 16.07 1.35
N ALA A 96 -1.82 15.21 1.22
CA ALA A 96 -1.79 14.09 0.30
C ALA A 96 -1.29 12.86 1.08
N THR A 97 -2.21 12.03 1.57
CA THR A 97 -1.92 10.89 2.44
C THR A 97 -2.95 9.77 2.25
N GLY A 98 -2.80 8.69 3.00
CA GLY A 98 -3.75 7.58 2.96
C GLY A 98 -3.69 6.81 1.65
N MET A 99 -2.49 6.63 1.11
CA MET A 99 -2.31 5.98 -0.21
C MET A 99 -2.60 4.49 -0.18
N SER A 100 -2.77 3.89 0.99
CA SER A 100 -3.20 2.50 1.18
C SER A 100 -2.40 1.49 0.34
N GLY A 101 -1.07 1.67 0.31
CA GLY A 101 -0.15 0.82 -0.47
C GLY A 101 -0.07 1.10 -1.98
N HIS A 102 -0.81 2.09 -2.49
CA HIS A 102 -0.87 2.41 -3.92
C HIS A 102 -0.03 3.64 -4.33
N GLY A 103 0.54 4.36 -3.36
CA GLY A 103 1.12 5.69 -3.57
C GLY A 103 2.21 5.74 -4.63
N PHE A 104 3.11 4.78 -4.67
CA PHE A 104 4.22 4.80 -5.63
C PHE A 104 3.73 4.88 -7.08
N LYS A 105 2.81 4.01 -7.47
CA LYS A 105 2.28 4.01 -8.84
C LYS A 105 1.34 5.18 -9.15
N LEU A 106 0.71 5.75 -8.12
CA LEU A 106 -0.20 6.88 -8.26
C LEU A 106 0.51 8.24 -8.18
N ALA A 107 1.78 8.30 -7.76
CA ALA A 107 2.50 9.53 -7.49
C ALA A 107 2.42 10.59 -8.59
N PRO A 108 2.55 10.28 -9.90
CA PRO A 108 2.41 11.28 -10.96
C PRO A 108 1.00 11.88 -11.01
N ALA A 109 -0.03 11.05 -10.92
CA ALA A 109 -1.43 11.49 -10.95
C ALA A 109 -1.80 12.28 -9.68
N VAL A 110 -1.29 11.87 -8.52
CA VAL A 110 -1.44 12.61 -7.25
C VAL A 110 -0.78 13.97 -7.35
N GLY A 111 0.41 14.05 -7.91
CA GLY A 111 1.11 15.32 -8.11
C GLY A 111 0.33 16.29 -8.99
N GLU A 112 -0.20 15.82 -10.13
CA GLU A 112 -1.04 16.62 -11.03
C GLU A 112 -2.33 17.07 -10.35
N MET A 113 -2.99 16.17 -9.62
CA MET A 113 -4.20 16.45 -8.86
C MET A 113 -3.95 17.54 -7.81
N MET A 114 -2.91 17.38 -6.98
CA MET A 114 -2.57 18.33 -5.93
C MET A 114 -2.17 19.70 -6.50
N ALA A 115 -1.42 19.72 -7.59
CA ALA A 115 -1.08 20.98 -8.28
C ALA A 115 -2.34 21.73 -8.73
N ALA A 116 -3.31 21.00 -9.32
CA ALA A 116 -4.57 21.59 -9.74
C ALA A 116 -5.39 22.13 -8.56
N LEU A 117 -5.50 21.36 -7.47
CA LEU A 117 -6.21 21.77 -6.27
C LEU A 117 -5.59 23.02 -5.63
N ILE A 118 -4.27 23.05 -5.46
CA ILE A 118 -3.53 24.16 -4.84
C ILE A 118 -3.65 25.44 -5.66
N THR A 119 -3.60 25.33 -6.99
CA THR A 119 -3.67 26.49 -7.90
C THR A 119 -5.09 26.91 -8.24
N GLY A 120 -6.12 26.19 -7.78
CA GLY A 120 -7.51 26.41 -8.16
C GLY A 120 -7.81 26.09 -9.63
N SER A 121 -6.96 25.32 -10.28
CA SER A 121 -7.17 24.84 -11.64
C SER A 121 -8.11 23.65 -11.66
N ARG A 122 -8.60 23.29 -12.85
CA ARG A 122 -9.46 22.11 -13.00
C ARG A 122 -8.64 20.82 -12.80
N PRO A 123 -8.99 19.98 -11.81
CA PRO A 123 -8.33 18.68 -11.63
C PRO A 123 -8.53 17.74 -12.83
N PRO A 124 -7.58 16.84 -13.12
CA PRO A 124 -7.68 15.91 -14.24
C PRO A 124 -8.83 14.92 -14.09
N VAL A 125 -9.24 14.62 -12.86
CA VAL A 125 -10.38 13.77 -12.52
C VAL A 125 -11.23 14.43 -11.42
N ASN A 126 -12.42 13.88 -11.16
CA ASN A 126 -13.28 14.38 -10.07
C ASN A 126 -12.56 14.23 -8.71
N ALA A 127 -12.34 15.33 -8.01
CA ALA A 127 -11.66 15.39 -6.72
C ALA A 127 -12.53 14.96 -5.53
N ALA A 128 -13.85 15.01 -5.66
CA ALA A 128 -14.77 14.78 -4.55
C ALA A 128 -14.58 13.42 -3.83
N PRO A 129 -14.25 12.30 -4.50
CA PRO A 129 -13.96 11.04 -3.81
C PRO A 129 -12.71 11.07 -2.92
N PHE A 130 -11.82 12.05 -3.11
CA PHE A 130 -10.56 12.17 -2.37
C PHE A 130 -10.63 13.22 -1.26
N ALA A 131 -11.76 13.91 -1.10
CA ALA A 131 -11.91 14.95 -0.10
C ALA A 131 -11.85 14.38 1.32
N LEU A 132 -11.18 15.09 2.24
CA LEU A 132 -11.10 14.74 3.65
C LEU A 132 -12.49 14.67 4.30
N GLY A 133 -13.38 15.59 3.92
CA GLY A 133 -14.74 15.67 4.43
C GLY A 133 -15.65 14.46 4.12
N ARG A 134 -15.22 13.55 3.24
CA ARG A 134 -16.03 12.37 2.89
C ARG A 134 -16.30 11.44 4.07
N PHE A 135 -15.39 11.41 5.03
CA PHE A 135 -15.56 10.59 6.25
C PHE A 135 -16.58 11.16 7.23
N THR A 136 -16.72 12.48 7.27
CA THR A 136 -17.71 13.15 8.13
C THR A 136 -19.10 13.18 7.52
N ALA A 137 -19.19 13.11 6.18
CA ALA A 137 -20.46 13.11 5.45
C ALA A 137 -21.13 11.74 5.38
N GLY A 138 -20.57 10.70 6.03
CA GLY A 138 -21.12 9.34 6.00
C GLY A 138 -21.06 8.68 4.61
N ARG A 139 -20.24 9.22 3.71
CA ARG A 139 -19.98 8.63 2.39
C ARG A 139 -18.55 8.12 2.36
N PRO A 140 -18.30 6.84 2.70
CA PRO A 140 -17.03 6.24 2.34
C PRO A 140 -16.90 6.33 0.82
N GLY A 141 -15.75 6.75 0.34
CA GLY A 141 -15.39 6.58 -1.07
C GLY A 141 -15.59 5.11 -1.45
N GLY A 142 -15.82 4.83 -2.73
CA GLY A 142 -16.01 3.45 -3.18
C GLY A 142 -14.86 2.57 -2.70
N THR A 143 -15.17 1.42 -2.13
CA THR A 143 -14.17 0.49 -1.60
C THR A 143 -13.31 -0.02 -2.75
N PHE A 144 -12.05 0.36 -2.78
CA PHE A 144 -11.08 -0.06 -3.80
C PHE A 144 -10.80 -1.58 -3.77
N VAL A 145 -11.10 -2.23 -2.65
CA VAL A 145 -10.91 -3.67 -2.44
C VAL A 145 -11.76 -4.53 -3.40
N ALA A 146 -12.89 -4.04 -3.85
CA ALA A 146 -13.78 -4.81 -4.72
C ALA A 146 -13.23 -5.06 -6.13
N SER A 147 -12.23 -4.31 -6.59
CA SER A 147 -11.71 -4.43 -7.96
C SER A 147 -10.52 -5.38 -8.11
N TYR A 148 -9.93 -5.87 -7.01
CA TYR A 148 -8.84 -6.84 -7.05
C TYR A 148 -9.30 -8.29 -6.89
N LEU A 149 -10.56 -8.51 -6.46
CA LEU A 149 -11.14 -9.83 -6.22
C LEU A 149 -12.33 -10.15 -7.14
N GLY A 150 -12.57 -9.33 -8.15
CA GLY A 150 -13.61 -9.54 -9.15
C GLY A 150 -13.08 -10.13 -10.45
#